data_d67ab05cb35083689b9597727840ec24
#
_entry.id   d67ab05cb35083689b9597727840ec24
#
_cell.length_a   1.000
_cell.length_b   1.000
_cell.length_c   1.000
_cell.angle_alpha   90.00
_cell.angle_beta   90.00
_cell.angle_gamma   90.00
#
_symmetry.space_group_name_H-M   'P 1'
#
loop_
_entity.id
_entity.type
_entity.pdbx_description
1 polymer ?
#
loop_
_entity_poly.entity_id
_entity_poly.type
_entity_poly.pdbx_seq_one_letter_code
_entity_poly.pdbx_strand_id
1 'polypeptide(L)'
;EMSASLVGSEMCIRDRNEVVHPAVKEYVLNAVKEAKKDGLFMLVLEAALLIEEGYGEICDELWYIYASEEVRRKRLKSSRGYSDEKIDSIFASQLKEAEYRRHCKEVIDNDGDIENTIASINKALSKYKE
;
A
#
# COMPACT_ATOMS: atom_id res chain seq x y z
N GLU A 1 9.18 -18.50 4.20
CA GLU A 1 10.48 -17.84 4.11
C GLU A 1 10.97 -17.82 2.69
N MET A 2 10.81 -16.70 2.06
CA MET A 2 11.36 -16.51 0.72
C MET A 2 12.85 -16.30 0.85
N SER A 3 13.57 -17.21 0.31
CA SER A 3 15.01 -17.27 0.49
C SER A 3 15.72 -16.02 -0.02
N ALA A 4 16.66 -15.53 0.77
CA ALA A 4 17.57 -14.48 0.37
C ALA A 4 18.42 -14.85 -0.86
N SER A 5 18.47 -16.11 -1.23
CA SER A 5 19.21 -16.59 -2.40
C SER A 5 18.66 -16.06 -3.73
N LEU A 6 17.43 -15.55 -3.73
CA LEU A 6 16.83 -14.93 -4.93
C LEU A 6 17.14 -13.45 -5.03
N VAL A 7 17.74 -12.87 -4.00
CA VAL A 7 18.09 -11.46 -3.97
C VAL A 7 19.25 -11.21 -4.94
N GLY A 8 19.09 -10.19 -5.79
CA GLY A 8 20.12 -9.79 -6.74
C GLY A 8 19.92 -10.28 -8.17
N SER A 9 18.94 -11.13 -8.43
CA SER A 9 18.60 -11.54 -9.78
C SER A 9 17.30 -10.86 -10.22
N GLU A 10 17.39 -9.85 -11.07
CA GLU A 10 16.24 -9.16 -11.61
C GLU A 10 15.30 -10.12 -12.35
N MET A 11 15.87 -11.09 -13.05
CA MET A 11 15.11 -12.08 -13.80
C MET A 11 14.30 -12.97 -12.87
N CYS A 12 14.90 -13.43 -11.76
CA CYS A 12 14.19 -14.25 -10.77
C CYS A 12 13.10 -13.46 -10.06
N ILE A 13 13.34 -12.20 -9.77
CA ILE A 13 12.32 -11.33 -9.16
C ILE A 13 11.16 -11.14 -10.11
N ARG A 14 11.44 -10.89 -11.38
CA ARG A 14 10.42 -10.73 -12.42
C ARG A 14 9.58 -12.00 -12.58
N ASP A 15 10.22 -13.16 -12.72
CA ASP A 15 9.53 -14.44 -12.86
C ASP A 15 8.65 -14.74 -11.65
N ARG A 16 9.15 -14.47 -10.46
CA ARG A 16 8.38 -14.65 -9.23
C ARG A 16 7.15 -13.74 -9.21
N ASN A 17 7.30 -12.47 -9.62
CA ASN A 17 6.20 -11.53 -9.67
C ASN A 17 5.13 -11.94 -10.68
N GLU A 18 5.52 -12.49 -11.83
CA GLU A 18 4.60 -12.99 -12.84
C GLU A 18 3.71 -14.13 -12.34
N VAL A 19 4.21 -14.91 -11.38
CA VAL A 19 3.45 -16.01 -10.77
C VAL A 19 2.70 -15.55 -9.52
N VAL A 20 3.38 -14.80 -8.64
CA VAL A 20 2.84 -14.41 -7.33
C VAL A 20 1.75 -13.36 -7.44
N HIS A 21 1.92 -12.33 -8.27
CA HIS A 21 0.95 -11.25 -8.38
C HIS A 21 -0.43 -11.73 -8.89
N PRO A 22 -0.52 -12.55 -9.95
CA PRO A 22 -1.81 -13.11 -10.36
C PRO A 22 -2.45 -13.99 -9.30
N ALA A 23 -1.65 -14.81 -8.60
CA ALA A 23 -2.16 -15.69 -7.54
C ALA A 23 -2.71 -14.90 -6.36
N VAL A 24 -2.02 -13.84 -5.95
CA VAL A 24 -2.47 -12.93 -4.89
C VAL A 24 -3.76 -12.23 -5.31
N LYS A 25 -3.84 -11.79 -6.55
CA LYS A 25 -5.02 -11.11 -7.08
C LYS A 25 -6.25 -12.04 -7.07
N GLU A 26 -6.06 -13.29 -7.45
CA GLU A 26 -7.12 -14.30 -7.39
C GLU A 26 -7.59 -14.52 -5.95
N TYR A 27 -6.64 -14.61 -5.01
CA TYR A 27 -6.95 -14.73 -3.59
C TYR A 27 -7.79 -13.54 -3.10
N VAL A 28 -7.40 -12.33 -3.48
CA VAL A 28 -8.12 -11.10 -3.11
C VAL A 28 -9.54 -11.10 -3.69
N LEU A 29 -9.69 -11.47 -4.95
CA LEU A 29 -11.02 -11.56 -5.58
C LEU A 29 -11.93 -12.55 -4.87
N ASN A 30 -11.38 -13.69 -4.45
CA ASN A 30 -12.14 -14.67 -3.67
C ASN A 30 -12.50 -14.12 -2.30
N ALA A 31 -11.59 -13.41 -1.63
CA ALA A 31 -11.86 -12.77 -0.35
C ALA A 31 -12.98 -11.73 -0.45
N VAL A 32 -13.01 -10.96 -1.54
CA VAL A 32 -14.08 -9.98 -1.80
C VAL A 32 -15.44 -10.70 -1.96
N LYS A 33 -15.46 -11.80 -2.71
CA LYS A 33 -16.68 -12.59 -2.88
C LYS A 33 -17.21 -13.12 -1.57
N GLU A 34 -16.31 -13.68 -0.74
CA GLU A 34 -16.69 -14.21 0.57
C GLU A 34 -17.20 -13.11 1.51
N ALA A 35 -16.53 -11.95 1.50
CA ALA A 35 -16.96 -10.81 2.29
C ALA A 35 -18.36 -10.34 1.91
N LYS A 36 -18.66 -10.27 0.62
CA LYS A 36 -20.00 -9.91 0.12
C LYS A 36 -21.03 -10.94 0.51
N LYS A 37 -20.70 -12.22 0.41
CA LYS A 37 -21.56 -13.33 0.78
C LYS A 37 -21.90 -13.29 2.27
N ASP A 38 -20.91 -12.98 3.10
CA ASP A 38 -21.07 -12.89 4.55
C ASP A 38 -21.73 -11.58 5.00
N GLY A 39 -21.99 -10.67 4.08
CA GLY A 39 -22.62 -9.38 4.38
C GLY A 39 -21.71 -8.43 5.17
N LEU A 40 -20.39 -8.54 5.03
CA LEU A 40 -19.48 -7.67 5.72
C LEU A 40 -19.62 -6.21 5.23
N PHE A 41 -19.65 -5.31 6.19
CA PHE A 41 -19.77 -3.89 5.90
C PHE A 41 -18.55 -3.34 5.16
N MET A 42 -17.38 -3.81 5.49
CA MET A 42 -16.13 -3.29 4.95
C MET A 42 -15.05 -4.37 4.91
N LEU A 43 -14.29 -4.39 3.84
CA LEU A 43 -13.08 -5.19 3.71
C LEU A 43 -11.94 -4.25 3.38
N VAL A 44 -10.86 -4.30 4.17
CA VAL A 44 -9.70 -3.46 3.98
C VAL A 44 -8.56 -4.30 3.39
N LEU A 45 -7.97 -3.79 2.32
CA LEU A 45 -6.82 -4.39 1.66
C LEU A 45 -5.62 -3.46 1.79
N GLU A 46 -4.52 -3.98 2.30
CA GLU A 46 -3.26 -3.25 2.37
C GLU A 46 -2.22 -3.98 1.52
N ALA A 47 -1.61 -3.26 0.59
CA ALA A 47 -0.54 -3.80 -0.24
C ALA A 47 0.31 -2.66 -0.82
N ALA A 48 1.54 -3.00 -1.19
CA ALA A 48 2.51 -2.01 -1.67
C ALA A 48 2.24 -1.51 -3.10
N LEU A 49 1.61 -2.32 -3.94
CA LEU A 49 1.50 -2.06 -5.37
C LEU A 49 0.04 -2.02 -5.86
N LEU A 50 -0.87 -1.51 -5.04
CA LEU A 50 -2.30 -1.51 -5.37
C LEU A 50 -2.62 -0.79 -6.68
N ILE A 51 -2.01 0.36 -6.91
CA ILE A 51 -2.24 1.15 -8.13
C ILE A 51 -1.60 0.47 -9.34
N GLU A 52 -0.33 0.08 -9.21
CA GLU A 52 0.44 -0.52 -10.28
C GLU A 52 -0.16 -1.84 -10.76
N GLU A 53 -0.76 -2.61 -9.85
CA GLU A 53 -1.39 -3.90 -10.14
C GLU A 53 -2.88 -3.80 -10.50
N GLY A 54 -3.41 -2.60 -10.64
CA GLY A 54 -4.77 -2.37 -11.10
C GLY A 54 -5.87 -2.68 -10.10
N TYR A 55 -5.59 -2.64 -8.81
CA TYR A 55 -6.59 -2.90 -7.77
C TYR A 55 -7.69 -1.84 -7.68
N GLY A 56 -7.51 -0.71 -8.34
CA GLY A 56 -8.56 0.29 -8.46
C GLY A 56 -9.83 -0.22 -9.13
N GLU A 57 -9.73 -1.29 -9.93
CA GLU A 57 -10.89 -1.94 -10.54
C GLU A 57 -11.60 -2.90 -9.58
N ILE A 58 -10.91 -3.36 -8.54
CA ILE A 58 -11.42 -4.33 -7.57
C ILE A 58 -11.96 -3.62 -6.34
N CYS A 59 -11.25 -2.58 -5.89
CA CYS A 59 -11.61 -1.82 -4.69
C CYS A 59 -12.60 -0.70 -5.06
N ASP A 60 -13.56 -0.46 -4.18
CA ASP A 60 -14.48 0.68 -4.35
C ASP A 60 -13.76 2.01 -4.20
N GLU A 61 -12.76 2.05 -3.31
CA GLU A 61 -11.91 3.22 -3.10
C GLU A 61 -10.48 2.80 -2.80
N LEU A 62 -9.55 3.60 -3.24
CA LEU A 62 -8.15 3.54 -2.82
C LEU A 62 -7.87 4.73 -1.91
N TRP A 63 -7.14 4.49 -0.84
CA TRP A 63 -6.73 5.53 0.10
C TRP A 63 -5.22 5.67 0.08
N TYR A 64 -4.75 6.89 0.06
CA TYR A 64 -3.33 7.22 0.11
C TYR A 64 -2.94 7.60 1.54
N ILE A 65 -2.06 6.82 2.14
CA ILE A 65 -1.51 7.13 3.46
C ILE A 65 -0.27 7.99 3.22
N TYR A 66 -0.42 9.27 3.43
CA TYR A 66 0.60 10.26 3.11
C TYR A 66 1.53 10.52 4.29
N ALA A 67 2.82 10.56 4.02
CA ALA A 67 3.83 11.15 4.89
C ALA A 67 4.87 11.84 4.00
N SER A 68 5.41 12.97 4.45
CA SER A 68 6.42 13.69 3.69
C SER A 68 7.68 12.83 3.51
N GLU A 69 8.44 13.13 2.48
CA GLU A 69 9.68 12.42 2.20
C GLU A 69 10.64 12.52 3.39
N GLU A 70 10.74 13.69 4.01
CA GLU A 70 11.58 13.91 5.18
C GLU A 70 11.19 13.00 6.35
N VAL A 71 9.90 12.92 6.67
CA VAL A 71 9.38 12.08 7.75
C VAL A 71 9.58 10.60 7.44
N ARG A 72 9.31 10.17 6.21
CA ARG A 72 9.53 8.79 5.79
C ARG A 72 10.99 8.38 5.91
N ARG A 73 11.91 9.25 5.47
CA ARG A 73 13.35 9.02 5.58
C ARG A 73 13.77 8.85 7.03
N LYS A 74 13.33 9.74 7.89
CA LYS A 74 13.62 9.68 9.33
C LYS A 74 13.11 8.37 9.95
N ARG A 75 11.90 7.96 9.61
CA ARG A 75 11.30 6.72 10.10
C ARG A 75 12.07 5.49 9.63
N LEU A 76 12.48 5.45 8.37
CA LEU A 76 13.23 4.33 7.81
C LEU A 76 14.62 4.21 8.44
N LYS A 77 15.28 5.32 8.69
CA LYS A 77 16.57 5.32 9.39
C LYS A 77 16.42 4.83 10.82
N SER A 78 15.41 5.32 11.54
CA SER A 78 15.19 5.01 12.93
C SER A 78 14.73 3.58 13.17
N SER A 79 13.79 3.10 12.37
CA SER A 79 13.17 1.79 12.58
C SER A 79 13.88 0.64 11.89
N ARG A 80 14.54 0.89 10.76
CA ARG A 80 15.18 -0.16 9.94
C ARG A 80 16.67 0.04 9.72
N GLY A 81 17.22 1.18 10.14
CA GLY A 81 18.64 1.46 9.98
C GLY A 81 19.10 1.57 8.53
N TYR A 82 18.21 1.93 7.61
CA TYR A 82 18.56 2.03 6.19
C TYR A 82 19.47 3.23 5.93
N SER A 83 20.42 3.07 5.00
CA SER A 83 21.28 4.14 4.52
C SER A 83 20.49 5.11 3.64
N ASP A 84 21.02 6.33 3.47
CA ASP A 84 20.41 7.30 2.57
C ASP A 84 20.35 6.78 1.13
N GLU A 85 21.37 6.09 0.66
CA GLU A 85 21.41 5.51 -0.68
C GLU A 85 20.29 4.49 -0.88
N LYS A 86 20.05 3.64 0.13
CA LYS A 86 18.97 2.65 0.07
C LYS A 86 17.60 3.33 0.07
N ILE A 87 17.43 4.36 0.89
CA ILE A 87 16.17 5.12 0.97
C ILE A 87 15.91 5.83 -0.37
N ASP A 88 16.93 6.46 -0.96
CA ASP A 88 16.80 7.13 -2.25
C ASP A 88 16.39 6.14 -3.34
N SER A 89 16.95 4.94 -3.31
CA SER A 89 16.59 3.87 -4.24
C SER A 89 15.13 3.46 -4.08
N ILE A 90 14.65 3.32 -2.84
CA ILE A 90 13.26 2.98 -2.56
C ILE A 90 12.33 4.08 -3.08
N PHE A 91 12.64 5.33 -2.80
CA PHE A 91 11.82 6.46 -3.24
C PHE A 91 11.78 6.58 -4.76
N ALA A 92 12.91 6.32 -5.42
CA ALA A 92 12.98 6.35 -6.89
C ALA A 92 12.11 5.27 -7.55
N SER A 93 11.89 4.14 -6.86
CA SER A 93 11.07 3.04 -7.38
C SER A 93 9.58 3.21 -7.14
N GLN A 94 9.20 4.15 -6.29
CA GLN A 94 7.79 4.40 -5.98
C GLN A 94 7.16 5.38 -6.98
N LEU A 95 5.85 5.34 -7.08
CA LEU A 95 5.11 6.35 -7.83
C LEU A 95 5.28 7.72 -7.17
N LYS A 96 5.15 8.76 -7.98
CA LYS A 96 5.19 10.14 -7.47
C LYS A 96 3.90 10.45 -6.71
N GLU A 97 3.98 11.37 -5.76
CA GLU A 97 2.83 11.81 -4.98
C GLU A 97 1.62 12.18 -5.83
N ALA A 98 1.85 12.88 -6.94
CA ALA A 98 0.78 13.26 -7.86
C ALA A 98 0.01 12.06 -8.41
N GLU A 99 0.71 10.96 -8.67
CA GLU A 99 0.07 9.73 -9.15
C GLU A 99 -0.80 9.08 -8.07
N TYR A 100 -0.29 9.00 -6.83
CA TYR A 100 -1.09 8.50 -5.72
C TYR A 100 -2.35 9.33 -5.51
N ARG A 101 -2.22 10.66 -5.52
CA ARG A 101 -3.36 11.57 -5.32
C ARG A 101 -4.38 11.47 -6.44
N ARG A 102 -3.93 11.20 -7.66
CA ARG A 102 -4.80 11.04 -8.82
C ARG A 102 -5.65 9.78 -8.73
N HIS A 103 -5.09 8.69 -8.24
CA HIS A 103 -5.75 7.38 -8.16
C HIS A 103 -6.51 7.16 -6.86
N CYS A 104 -6.19 7.89 -5.81
CA CYS A 104 -6.77 7.68 -4.49
C CYS A 104 -7.83 8.72 -4.20
N LYS A 105 -8.92 8.27 -3.61
CA LYS A 105 -10.07 9.13 -3.28
C LYS A 105 -9.87 9.89 -1.99
N GLU A 106 -9.21 9.25 -1.02
CA GLU A 106 -8.92 9.84 0.27
C GLU A 106 -7.42 9.92 0.50
N VAL A 107 -6.98 10.97 1.17
CA VAL A 107 -5.61 11.12 1.61
C VAL A 107 -5.61 11.16 3.13
N ILE A 108 -4.93 10.21 3.75
CA ILE A 108 -4.81 10.13 5.20
C ILE A 108 -3.45 10.72 5.58
N ASP A 109 -3.48 11.77 6.37
CA ASP A 109 -2.26 12.41 6.84
C ASP A 109 -1.61 11.58 7.94
N ASN A 110 -0.43 11.04 7.67
CA ASN A 110 0.36 10.25 8.59
C ASN A 110 1.73 10.90 8.84
N ASP A 111 1.81 12.21 8.63
CA ASP A 111 3.05 12.98 8.77
C ASP A 111 3.36 13.34 10.23
N GLY A 112 2.32 13.41 11.05
CA GLY A 112 2.42 13.76 12.44
C GLY A 112 2.40 12.54 13.38
N ASP A 113 1.76 12.72 14.54
CA ASP A 113 1.60 11.65 15.53
C ASP A 113 0.46 10.70 15.17
N ILE A 114 0.39 9.59 15.92
CA ILE A 114 -0.62 8.54 15.66
C ILE A 114 -2.04 9.04 15.91
N GLU A 115 -2.22 9.96 16.84
CA GLU A 115 -3.53 10.53 17.16
C GLU A 115 -4.09 11.32 15.98
N ASN A 116 -3.25 12.09 15.30
CA ASN A 116 -3.64 12.81 14.10
C ASN A 116 -4.00 11.85 12.97
N THR A 117 -3.26 10.75 12.82
CA THR A 117 -3.55 9.72 11.84
C THR A 117 -4.91 9.08 12.10
N ILE A 118 -5.17 8.71 13.35
CA ILE A 118 -6.44 8.11 13.77
C ILE A 118 -7.60 9.08 13.51
N ALA A 119 -7.42 10.35 13.84
CA ALA A 119 -8.44 11.38 13.60
C ALA A 119 -8.76 11.53 12.11
N SER A 120 -7.72 11.49 11.26
CA SER A 120 -7.86 11.56 9.81
C SER A 120 -8.64 10.34 9.27
N ILE A 121 -8.32 9.16 9.76
CA ILE A 121 -9.02 7.92 9.38
C ILE A 121 -10.47 7.98 9.82
N ASN A 122 -10.74 8.37 11.06
CA ASN A 122 -12.10 8.48 11.58
C ASN A 122 -12.94 9.46 10.79
N LYS A 123 -12.37 10.58 10.41
CA LYS A 123 -13.03 11.58 9.57
C LYS A 123 -13.40 10.98 8.20
N ALA A 124 -12.46 10.29 7.57
CA ALA A 124 -12.72 9.65 6.28
C ALA A 124 -13.77 8.54 6.38
N LEU A 125 -13.78 7.78 7.48
CA LEU A 125 -14.77 6.71 7.70
C LEU A 125 -16.15 7.25 8.05
N SER A 126 -16.26 8.49 8.51
CA SER A 126 -17.54 9.05 8.94
C SER A 126 -18.59 9.06 7.84
N LYS A 127 -18.19 9.15 6.59
CA LYS A 127 -19.09 9.14 5.42
C LYS A 127 -19.82 7.79 5.24
N TYR A 128 -19.34 6.72 5.87
CA TYR A 128 -19.97 5.40 5.81
C TYR A 128 -20.83 5.09 7.03
N LYS A 129 -20.84 5.97 8.01
CA LYS A 129 -21.66 5.81 9.21
C LYS A 129 -22.99 6.51 8.99
N GLU A 130 -24.00 5.75 8.78
CA GLU A 130 -25.37 6.24 8.75
C GLU A 130 -26.17 5.66 9.89
#